data_9dd2bc10ca5882bf57e97b78c5ea40d9
#
_entry.id   9dd2bc10ca5882bf57e97b78c5ea40d9
#
_cell.length_a   1.000
_cell.length_b   1.000
_cell.length_c   1.000
_cell.angle_alpha   90.00
_cell.angle_beta   90.00
_cell.angle_gamma   90.00
#
_symmetry.space_group_name_H-M   'P 1'
#
loop_
_entity.id
_entity.type
_entity.pdbx_description
1 polymer ?
#
loop_
_entity_poly.entity_id
_entity_poly.type
_entity_poly.pdbx_seq_one_letter_code
_entity_poly.pdbx_strand_id
1 'polypeptide(L)'
;MEKPGERKRAPRGEKRKAPGEGAPDAVGSPAEPEDSPTVADAVAVGAGAEGLRERKRRETRAAIERAAISLVDELGYDNVTVAMISDRAVVSQGTFFNYFPTKDAAIVGLGLVNLDAEAVHAAYDRIEGTPYHATLALFLKVVRDLDWTSEIAAMRARLVAQTPALMKLFLDGTFGFVSEFRGILTTYLEQHPERRTCPDELAPSEEAGLVVAEA
;
A
#
# COMPACT_ATOMS: atom_id res chain seq x y z
N MET A 1 13.02 -72.91 7.77
CA MET A 1 12.12 -73.89 7.12
C MET A 1 11.07 -73.04 6.46
N GLU A 2 10.81 -72.85 5.23
CA GLU A 2 11.32 -73.42 3.97
C GLU A 2 10.83 -72.46 2.84
N LYS A 3 11.69 -72.14 1.93
CA LYS A 3 11.36 -71.66 0.58
C LYS A 3 10.87 -72.87 -0.22
N PRO A 4 10.48 -72.84 -1.49
CA PRO A 4 10.37 -71.79 -2.50
C PRO A 4 9.27 -72.07 -3.55
N GLY A 5 9.27 -71.31 -4.63
CA GLY A 5 8.76 -71.76 -5.94
C GLY A 5 8.00 -70.67 -6.69
N GLU A 6 8.52 -69.99 -7.60
CA GLU A 6 9.01 -70.16 -8.98
C GLU A 6 7.91 -70.13 -10.06
N ARG A 7 8.00 -69.05 -10.90
CA ARG A 7 7.85 -68.92 -12.37
C ARG A 7 6.57 -69.44 -13.06
N LYS A 8 6.00 -68.56 -13.90
CA LYS A 8 6.05 -68.72 -15.40
C LYS A 8 5.41 -67.56 -16.14
N ARG A 9 6.13 -67.12 -17.08
CA ARG A 9 6.07 -66.40 -18.35
C ARG A 9 4.79 -66.62 -19.20
N ALA A 10 4.39 -65.51 -19.78
CA ALA A 10 3.85 -65.08 -21.08
C ALA A 10 3.28 -66.17 -22.06
N PRO A 11 2.44 -65.75 -23.07
CA PRO A 11 2.92 -65.00 -24.24
C PRO A 11 1.94 -64.03 -24.92
N ARG A 12 2.52 -63.26 -25.82
CA ARG A 12 2.11 -62.48 -26.96
C ARG A 12 0.88 -62.97 -27.78
N GLY A 13 0.19 -61.99 -28.33
CA GLY A 13 -0.67 -62.11 -29.52
C GLY A 13 -1.32 -60.74 -29.77
N GLU A 14 -0.92 -60.05 -30.63
CA GLU A 14 -0.94 -59.78 -32.06
C GLU A 14 -2.19 -59.03 -32.53
N LYS A 15 -1.92 -57.83 -32.99
CA LYS A 15 -2.52 -56.99 -34.05
C LYS A 15 -3.97 -57.26 -34.52
N ARG A 16 -4.76 -56.18 -34.46
CA ARG A 16 -5.59 -55.78 -35.60
C ARG A 16 -5.75 -54.26 -35.71
N LYS A 17 -5.61 -53.77 -36.91
CA LYS A 17 -5.50 -52.41 -37.39
C LYS A 17 -6.86 -51.97 -37.99
N ALA A 18 -7.29 -50.76 -37.65
CA ALA A 18 -7.99 -49.71 -38.39
C ALA A 18 -9.47 -49.97 -38.78
N PRO A 19 -10.23 -48.91 -39.20
CA PRO A 19 -9.88 -47.53 -39.49
C PRO A 19 -10.80 -46.44 -38.83
N GLY A 20 -10.32 -45.28 -38.77
CA GLY A 20 -10.72 -43.92 -38.97
C GLY A 20 -12.17 -43.49 -38.78
N GLU A 21 -12.29 -42.44 -37.97
CA GLU A 21 -13.23 -41.33 -38.30
C GLU A 21 -12.88 -40.13 -37.40
N GLY A 22 -12.74 -39.01 -38.03
CA GLY A 22 -12.96 -37.61 -37.75
C GLY A 22 -12.69 -37.12 -36.36
N ALA A 23 -11.59 -36.39 -36.16
CA ALA A 23 -11.45 -35.40 -35.09
C ALA A 23 -12.32 -34.17 -35.43
N PRO A 24 -13.10 -33.63 -34.51
CA PRO A 24 -13.52 -32.25 -34.59
C PRO A 24 -12.47 -31.35 -33.91
N ASP A 25 -12.26 -30.26 -34.57
CA ASP A 25 -11.39 -29.14 -34.32
C ASP A 25 -11.10 -28.85 -32.84
N ALA A 26 -9.81 -28.76 -32.54
CA ALA A 26 -9.30 -28.11 -31.34
C ALA A 26 -9.73 -26.64 -31.37
N VAL A 27 -10.74 -26.30 -30.57
CA VAL A 27 -11.02 -24.93 -30.16
C VAL A 27 -9.78 -24.47 -29.36
N GLY A 28 -9.06 -23.56 -29.98
CA GLY A 28 -7.90 -22.92 -29.36
C GLY A 28 -8.26 -22.39 -27.98
N SER A 29 -7.51 -22.81 -27.00
CA SER A 29 -7.46 -22.15 -25.68
C SER A 29 -7.23 -20.66 -25.93
N PRO A 30 -8.00 -19.76 -25.29
CA PRO A 30 -7.66 -18.34 -25.36
C PRO A 30 -6.26 -18.20 -24.76
N ALA A 31 -5.38 -17.55 -25.50
CA ALA A 31 -4.07 -17.15 -25.04
C ALA A 31 -4.26 -16.38 -23.72
N GLU A 32 -3.59 -16.82 -22.67
CA GLU A 32 -3.46 -16.02 -21.47
C GLU A 32 -2.88 -14.66 -21.87
N PRO A 33 -3.42 -13.55 -21.35
CA PRO A 33 -2.86 -12.24 -21.65
C PRO A 33 -1.43 -12.19 -21.08
N GLU A 34 -0.47 -12.04 -22.00
CA GLU A 34 0.94 -11.83 -21.69
C GLU A 34 1.07 -10.65 -20.72
N ASP A 35 1.65 -10.91 -19.56
CA ASP A 35 2.48 -10.10 -18.67
C ASP A 35 2.36 -8.56 -18.82
N SER A 36 1.18 -8.03 -18.63
CA SER A 36 1.04 -6.60 -18.32
C SER A 36 1.41 -6.41 -16.85
N PRO A 37 2.31 -5.48 -16.51
CA PRO A 37 2.71 -5.25 -15.13
C PRO A 37 1.45 -4.97 -14.29
N THR A 38 1.26 -5.79 -13.27
CA THR A 38 0.11 -5.62 -12.37
C THR A 38 0.27 -4.34 -11.56
N VAL A 39 -0.85 -3.81 -11.05
CA VAL A 39 -0.84 -2.67 -10.11
C VAL A 39 0.15 -2.93 -8.95
N ALA A 40 0.29 -4.20 -8.53
CA ALA A 40 1.26 -4.61 -7.52
C ALA A 40 2.71 -4.41 -7.98
N ASP A 41 3.02 -4.67 -9.26
CA ASP A 41 4.37 -4.51 -9.82
C ASP A 41 4.72 -3.03 -10.01
N ALA A 42 3.78 -2.21 -10.46
CA ALA A 42 3.96 -0.75 -10.57
C ALA A 42 4.19 -0.09 -9.20
N VAL A 43 3.50 -0.58 -8.17
CA VAL A 43 3.69 -0.15 -6.77
C VAL A 43 5.03 -0.64 -6.21
N ALA A 44 5.52 -1.82 -6.63
CA ALA A 44 6.81 -2.36 -6.21
C ALA A 44 8.01 -1.65 -6.88
N VAL A 45 7.86 -1.18 -8.11
CA VAL A 45 8.94 -0.47 -8.86
C VAL A 45 9.25 0.91 -8.28
N GLY A 46 8.35 1.51 -7.48
CA GLY A 46 8.65 2.70 -6.66
C GLY A 46 9.54 2.41 -5.45
N ALA A 47 9.80 1.15 -5.13
CA ALA A 47 10.78 0.69 -4.16
C ALA A 47 12.16 0.47 -4.80
N GLY A 48 12.65 1.44 -5.56
CA GLY A 48 14.07 1.57 -5.84
C GLY A 48 14.80 1.51 -4.50
N ALA A 49 15.94 0.80 -4.43
CA ALA A 49 16.67 0.52 -3.20
C ALA A 49 16.66 1.74 -2.28
N GLU A 50 15.77 1.73 -1.28
CA GLU A 50 15.64 2.80 -0.31
C GLU A 50 17.01 3.05 0.30
N GLY A 51 17.53 4.26 0.16
CA GLY A 51 18.84 4.60 0.66
C GLY A 51 18.92 4.35 2.16
N LEU A 52 20.08 3.92 2.65
CA LEU A 52 20.32 3.66 4.08
C LEU A 52 19.83 4.80 4.99
N ARG A 53 19.91 6.04 4.49
CA ARG A 53 19.41 7.23 5.19
C ARG A 53 17.90 7.20 5.38
N GLU A 54 17.14 6.89 4.32
CA GLU A 54 15.69 6.89 4.36
C GLU A 54 15.16 5.72 5.22
N ARG A 55 15.78 4.56 5.10
CA ARG A 55 15.47 3.43 5.99
C ARG A 55 15.69 3.79 7.46
N LYS A 56 16.83 4.40 7.81
CA LYS A 56 17.10 4.85 9.19
C LYS A 56 16.12 5.91 9.66
N ARG A 57 15.74 6.82 8.78
CA ARG A 57 14.74 7.85 9.08
C ARG A 57 13.39 7.21 9.42
N ARG A 58 12.94 6.27 8.61
CA ARG A 58 11.69 5.53 8.84
C ARG A 58 11.75 4.69 10.13
N GLU A 59 12.86 3.99 10.38
CA GLU A 59 13.06 3.22 11.62
C GLU A 59 13.00 4.09 12.87
N THR A 60 13.68 5.24 12.85
CA THR A 60 13.66 6.21 13.98
C THR A 60 12.26 6.75 14.20
N ARG A 61 11.57 7.13 13.14
CA ARG A 61 10.19 7.60 13.20
C ARG A 61 9.26 6.55 13.83
N ALA A 62 9.31 5.33 13.33
CA ALA A 62 8.52 4.22 13.85
C ALA A 62 8.83 3.91 15.32
N ALA A 63 10.09 4.09 15.77
CA ALA A 63 10.47 3.94 17.16
C ALA A 63 9.82 5.01 18.04
N ILE A 64 9.79 6.27 17.59
CA ILE A 64 9.14 7.38 18.32
C ILE A 64 7.62 7.16 18.41
N GLU A 65 6.97 6.77 17.30
CA GLU A 65 5.54 6.50 17.28
C GLU A 65 5.16 5.35 18.23
N ARG A 66 5.89 4.23 18.18
CA ARG A 66 5.67 3.10 19.10
C ARG A 66 5.84 3.52 20.57
N ALA A 67 6.89 4.28 20.87
CA ALA A 67 7.13 4.79 22.22
C ALA A 67 5.99 5.68 22.71
N ALA A 68 5.51 6.60 21.86
CA ALA A 68 4.39 7.49 22.18
C ALA A 68 3.11 6.72 22.46
N ILE A 69 2.73 5.80 21.57
CA ILE A 69 1.50 5.00 21.69
C ILE A 69 1.56 4.11 22.93
N SER A 70 2.66 3.37 23.14
CA SER A 70 2.79 2.48 24.28
C SER A 70 2.76 3.23 25.61
N LEU A 71 3.43 4.38 25.70
CA LEU A 71 3.40 5.20 26.92
C LEU A 71 2.00 5.73 27.24
N VAL A 72 1.25 6.16 26.20
CA VAL A 72 -0.11 6.65 26.42
C VAL A 72 -1.05 5.51 26.82
N ASP A 73 -0.88 4.32 26.26
CA ASP A 73 -1.64 3.13 26.68
C ASP A 73 -1.32 2.72 28.12
N GLU A 74 -0.06 2.80 28.55
CA GLU A 74 0.41 2.46 29.90
C GLU A 74 0.00 3.49 30.95
N LEU A 75 0.12 4.77 30.68
CA LEU A 75 0.09 5.86 31.66
C LEU A 75 -1.09 6.82 31.49
N GLY A 76 -1.79 6.75 30.38
CA GLY A 76 -2.83 7.71 29.97
C GLY A 76 -2.22 8.95 29.29
N TYR A 77 -3.04 9.54 28.41
CA TYR A 77 -2.64 10.65 27.53
C TYR A 77 -2.05 11.87 28.25
N ASP A 78 -2.66 12.28 29.35
CA ASP A 78 -2.26 13.49 30.08
C ASP A 78 -0.92 13.36 30.83
N ASN A 79 -0.53 12.14 31.15
CA ASN A 79 0.66 11.84 31.93
C ASN A 79 1.93 11.63 31.07
N VAL A 80 1.79 11.64 29.73
CA VAL A 80 2.92 11.39 28.83
C VAL A 80 3.51 12.70 28.32
N THR A 81 4.84 12.81 28.39
CA THR A 81 5.60 13.96 27.93
C THR A 81 6.54 13.60 26.77
N VAL A 82 6.96 14.61 26.00
CA VAL A 82 7.95 14.43 24.92
C VAL A 82 9.28 13.87 25.48
N ALA A 83 9.68 14.27 26.68
CA ALA A 83 10.89 13.74 27.33
C ALA A 83 10.79 12.22 27.52
N MET A 84 9.67 11.73 28.07
CA MET A 84 9.43 10.29 28.27
C MET A 84 9.41 9.51 26.95
N ILE A 85 8.80 10.08 25.91
CA ILE A 85 8.77 9.48 24.58
C ILE A 85 10.19 9.38 24.02
N SER A 86 10.97 10.46 24.13
CA SER A 86 12.35 10.51 23.64
C SER A 86 13.24 9.49 24.33
N ASP A 87 13.13 9.39 25.66
CA ASP A 87 13.88 8.42 26.45
C ASP A 87 13.51 6.97 26.07
N ARG A 88 12.22 6.67 25.94
CA ARG A 88 11.73 5.34 25.54
C ARG A 88 12.16 4.97 24.11
N ALA A 89 12.18 5.95 23.19
CA ALA A 89 12.60 5.77 21.80
C ALA A 89 14.14 5.80 21.63
N VAL A 90 14.90 6.08 22.70
CA VAL A 90 16.36 6.21 22.69
C VAL A 90 16.82 7.30 21.71
N VAL A 91 16.17 8.45 21.73
CA VAL A 91 16.51 9.63 20.92
C VAL A 91 16.60 10.88 21.80
N SER A 92 17.27 11.92 21.31
CA SER A 92 17.21 13.24 21.96
C SER A 92 15.86 13.92 21.71
N GLN A 93 15.44 14.84 22.61
CA GLN A 93 14.25 15.66 22.35
C GLN A 93 14.40 16.49 21.06
N GLY A 94 15.60 16.98 20.75
CA GLY A 94 15.87 17.65 19.46
C GLY A 94 15.62 16.73 18.27
N THR A 95 16.02 15.45 18.38
CA THR A 95 15.70 14.44 17.37
C THR A 95 14.19 14.22 17.28
N PHE A 96 13.48 14.11 18.41
CA PHE A 96 12.02 14.00 18.40
C PHE A 96 11.37 15.15 17.60
N PHE A 97 11.74 16.40 17.87
CA PHE A 97 11.17 17.56 17.20
C PHE A 97 11.53 17.67 15.71
N ASN A 98 12.58 16.99 15.24
CA ASN A 98 12.87 16.87 13.81
C ASN A 98 11.88 15.94 13.09
N TYR A 99 11.17 15.08 13.82
CA TYR A 99 10.19 14.14 13.27
C TYR A 99 8.75 14.53 13.54
N PHE A 100 8.48 15.11 14.72
CA PHE A 100 7.12 15.40 15.17
C PHE A 100 7.07 16.74 15.91
N PRO A 101 6.19 17.66 15.51
CA PRO A 101 6.06 18.94 16.17
C PRO A 101 5.49 18.83 17.60
N THR A 102 4.70 17.80 17.88
CA THR A 102 4.04 17.58 19.16
C THR A 102 3.97 16.10 19.49
N LYS A 103 3.66 15.77 20.77
CA LYS A 103 3.36 14.38 21.16
C LYS A 103 2.14 13.83 20.42
N ASP A 104 1.16 14.70 20.19
CA ASP A 104 -0.09 14.33 19.54
C ASP A 104 0.14 13.89 18.08
N ALA A 105 1.02 14.62 17.38
CA ALA A 105 1.43 14.26 16.03
C ALA A 105 2.12 12.89 15.99
N ALA A 106 2.93 12.56 17.01
CA ALA A 106 3.58 11.26 17.12
C ALA A 106 2.58 10.12 17.42
N ILE A 107 1.55 10.41 18.22
CA ILE A 107 0.50 9.43 18.56
C ILE A 107 -0.40 9.18 17.34
N VAL A 108 -0.86 10.24 16.70
CA VAL A 108 -1.76 10.14 15.54
C VAL A 108 -1.09 9.50 14.33
N GLY A 109 0.19 9.79 14.10
CA GLY A 109 0.97 9.23 12.98
C GLY A 109 0.61 9.78 11.61
N LEU A 110 -0.46 10.58 11.50
CA LEU A 110 -0.89 11.28 10.29
C LEU A 110 -0.26 12.68 10.23
N GLY A 111 -0.17 13.23 9.05
CA GLY A 111 0.43 14.53 8.79
C GLY A 111 1.87 14.44 8.32
N LEU A 112 2.27 13.24 7.88
CA LEU A 112 3.65 12.93 7.54
C LEU A 112 3.77 12.09 6.29
N VAL A 113 2.69 11.88 5.56
CA VAL A 113 2.76 11.54 4.14
C VAL A 113 3.01 12.88 3.45
N ASN A 114 4.30 13.24 3.34
CA ASN A 114 4.69 14.35 2.49
C ASN A 114 4.45 13.88 1.07
N LEU A 115 3.42 14.42 0.43
CA LEU A 115 3.12 14.12 -0.95
C LEU A 115 4.16 14.84 -1.82
N ASP A 116 5.07 14.09 -2.38
CA ASP A 116 5.95 14.57 -3.43
C ASP A 116 5.17 14.57 -4.75
N ALA A 117 4.80 15.74 -5.23
CA ALA A 117 4.02 15.90 -6.44
C ALA A 117 4.69 15.25 -7.66
N GLU A 118 6.03 15.36 -7.79
CA GLU A 118 6.77 14.74 -8.89
C GLU A 118 6.71 13.21 -8.81
N ALA A 119 6.85 12.65 -7.59
CA ALA A 119 6.73 11.21 -7.38
C ALA A 119 5.31 10.69 -7.64
N VAL A 120 4.28 11.46 -7.28
CA VAL A 120 2.88 11.15 -7.57
C VAL A 120 2.63 11.19 -9.08
N HIS A 121 3.04 12.24 -9.78
CA HIS A 121 2.92 12.35 -11.25
C HIS A 121 3.63 11.18 -11.95
N ALA A 122 4.87 10.87 -11.55
CA ALA A 122 5.60 9.74 -12.10
C ALA A 122 4.93 8.38 -11.82
N ALA A 123 4.18 8.26 -10.75
CA ALA A 123 3.38 7.05 -10.49
C ALA A 123 2.17 6.98 -11.45
N TYR A 124 1.49 8.10 -11.69
CA TYR A 124 0.41 8.17 -12.67
C TYR A 124 0.88 7.80 -14.08
N ASP A 125 2.08 8.23 -14.48
CA ASP A 125 2.64 7.91 -15.81
C ASP A 125 2.94 6.42 -15.97
N ARG A 126 3.32 5.73 -14.88
CA ARG A 126 3.71 4.32 -14.91
C ARG A 126 2.52 3.36 -14.79
N ILE A 127 1.46 3.77 -14.10
CA ILE A 127 0.31 2.90 -13.87
C ILE A 127 -0.61 2.97 -15.08
N GLU A 128 -0.78 1.83 -15.75
CA GLU A 128 -1.73 1.70 -16.83
C GLU A 128 -3.17 1.79 -16.32
N GLY A 129 -4.06 2.33 -17.14
CA GLY A 129 -5.47 2.49 -16.82
C GLY A 129 -5.88 3.94 -16.54
N THR A 130 -6.99 4.09 -15.85
CA THR A 130 -7.58 5.39 -15.54
C THR A 130 -6.88 6.06 -14.34
N PRO A 131 -7.02 7.36 -14.15
CA PRO A 131 -6.56 8.05 -12.95
C PRO A 131 -7.07 7.41 -11.64
N TYR A 132 -8.27 6.82 -11.65
CA TYR A 132 -8.80 6.08 -10.53
C TYR A 132 -7.91 4.90 -10.11
N HIS A 133 -7.47 4.07 -11.07
CA HIS A 133 -6.60 2.93 -10.77
C HIS A 133 -5.26 3.35 -10.15
N ALA A 134 -4.66 4.43 -10.69
CA ALA A 134 -3.42 4.97 -10.16
C ALA A 134 -3.62 5.54 -8.74
N THR A 135 -4.72 6.25 -8.50
CA THR A 135 -5.08 6.79 -7.19
C THR A 135 -5.26 5.67 -6.17
N LEU A 136 -6.07 4.66 -6.49
CA LEU A 136 -6.29 3.50 -5.63
C LEU A 136 -4.98 2.80 -5.29
N ALA A 137 -4.09 2.60 -6.27
CA ALA A 137 -2.78 2.00 -6.05
C ALA A 137 -1.90 2.81 -5.08
N LEU A 138 -1.91 4.14 -5.21
CA LEU A 138 -1.19 5.04 -4.30
C LEU A 138 -1.77 5.02 -2.89
N PHE A 139 -3.10 5.01 -2.74
CA PHE A 139 -3.75 4.87 -1.42
C PHE A 139 -3.42 3.52 -0.77
N LEU A 140 -3.50 2.42 -1.51
CA LEU A 140 -3.12 1.10 -1.01
C LEU A 140 -1.65 1.04 -0.57
N LYS A 141 -0.76 1.75 -1.28
CA LYS A 141 0.63 1.89 -0.86
C LYS A 141 0.74 2.64 0.47
N VAL A 142 0.07 3.78 0.62
CA VAL A 142 0.05 4.55 1.87
C VAL A 142 -0.47 3.70 3.02
N VAL A 143 -1.60 3.00 2.83
CA VAL A 143 -2.19 2.12 3.84
C VAL A 143 -1.21 1.02 4.26
N ARG A 144 -0.54 0.39 3.30
CA ARG A 144 0.46 -0.64 3.59
C ARG A 144 1.67 -0.09 4.35
N ASP A 145 2.17 1.08 3.96
CA ASP A 145 3.34 1.71 4.56
C ASP A 145 3.06 2.21 5.99
N LEU A 146 1.79 2.46 6.34
CA LEU A 146 1.32 2.83 7.69
C LEU A 146 1.13 1.62 8.63
N ASP A 147 1.31 0.37 8.12
CA ASP A 147 1.19 -0.87 8.92
C ASP A 147 -0.08 -0.94 9.79
N TRP A 148 -1.25 -0.71 9.17
CA TRP A 148 -2.55 -0.70 9.86
C TRP A 148 -2.95 -2.03 10.51
N THR A 149 -2.22 -3.11 10.24
CA THR A 149 -2.52 -4.45 10.75
C THR A 149 -1.75 -4.78 12.02
N SER A 150 -0.81 -3.92 12.46
CA SER A 150 -0.01 -4.14 13.66
C SER A 150 -0.81 -3.89 14.94
N GLU A 151 -0.34 -4.48 16.04
CA GLU A 151 -0.86 -4.19 17.38
C GLU A 151 -0.80 -2.69 17.71
N ILE A 152 0.28 -2.03 17.29
CA ILE A 152 0.47 -0.58 17.46
C ILE A 152 -0.60 0.22 16.70
N ALA A 153 -0.98 -0.20 15.50
CA ALA A 153 -2.06 0.46 14.76
C ALA A 153 -3.42 0.30 15.47
N ALA A 154 -3.70 -0.88 16.02
CA ALA A 154 -4.93 -1.11 16.79
C ALA A 154 -4.96 -0.26 18.07
N MET A 155 -3.83 -0.15 18.79
CA MET A 155 -3.68 0.72 19.96
C MET A 155 -3.88 2.19 19.57
N ARG A 156 -3.25 2.66 18.49
CA ARG A 156 -3.42 4.01 17.95
C ARG A 156 -4.88 4.32 17.67
N ALA A 157 -5.57 3.45 16.92
CA ALA A 157 -6.97 3.65 16.57
C ALA A 157 -7.86 3.78 17.83
N ARG A 158 -7.62 2.96 18.85
CA ARG A 158 -8.33 3.04 20.14
C ARG A 158 -8.06 4.36 20.84
N LEU A 159 -6.80 4.80 20.95
CA LEU A 159 -6.43 6.05 21.60
C LEU A 159 -7.01 7.27 20.90
N VAL A 160 -6.97 7.29 19.56
CA VAL A 160 -7.55 8.34 18.73
C VAL A 160 -9.08 8.40 18.96
N ALA A 161 -9.75 7.25 18.94
CA ALA A 161 -11.20 7.19 19.14
C ALA A 161 -11.64 7.63 20.56
N GLN A 162 -10.80 7.43 21.58
CA GLN A 162 -11.10 7.76 22.97
C GLN A 162 -10.71 9.18 23.37
N THR A 163 -9.86 9.85 22.58
CA THR A 163 -9.31 11.18 22.92
C THR A 163 -9.76 12.22 21.89
N PRO A 164 -10.74 13.12 22.25
CA PRO A 164 -11.30 14.07 21.29
C PRO A 164 -10.26 14.96 20.58
N ALA A 165 -9.21 15.38 21.29
CA ALA A 165 -8.12 16.18 20.71
C ALA A 165 -7.35 15.42 19.63
N LEU A 166 -7.07 14.13 19.85
CA LEU A 166 -6.41 13.27 18.86
C LEU A 166 -7.31 12.97 17.68
N MET A 167 -8.61 12.75 17.93
CA MET A 167 -9.59 12.55 16.86
C MET A 167 -9.68 13.79 15.95
N LYS A 168 -9.75 15.00 16.56
CA LYS A 168 -9.74 16.24 15.78
C LYS A 168 -8.49 16.33 14.91
N LEU A 169 -7.32 16.10 15.48
CA LEU A 169 -6.05 16.16 14.75
C LEU A 169 -5.98 15.12 13.62
N PHE A 170 -6.50 13.92 13.87
CA PHE A 170 -6.60 12.86 12.87
C PHE A 170 -7.47 13.29 11.68
N LEU A 171 -8.65 13.84 11.95
CA LEU A 171 -9.57 14.32 10.91
C LEU A 171 -8.95 15.49 10.12
N ASP A 172 -8.41 16.50 10.84
CA ASP A 172 -7.76 17.64 10.19
C ASP A 172 -6.60 17.20 9.28
N GLY A 173 -5.78 16.23 9.74
CA GLY A 173 -4.69 15.67 8.95
C GLY A 173 -5.17 14.87 7.74
N THR A 174 -6.23 14.09 7.90
CA THR A 174 -6.83 13.32 6.80
C THR A 174 -7.42 14.23 5.73
N PHE A 175 -8.19 15.24 6.14
CA PHE A 175 -8.74 16.22 5.19
C PHE A 175 -7.63 17.03 4.49
N GLY A 176 -6.58 17.40 5.21
CA GLY A 176 -5.41 18.06 4.63
C GLY A 176 -4.75 17.21 3.55
N PHE A 177 -4.48 15.94 3.86
CA PHE A 177 -3.91 14.97 2.90
C PHE A 177 -4.78 14.81 1.65
N VAL A 178 -6.09 14.58 1.82
CA VAL A 178 -7.03 14.42 0.71
C VAL A 178 -7.07 15.68 -0.17
N SER A 179 -7.06 16.86 0.45
CA SER A 179 -7.07 18.14 -0.28
C SER A 179 -5.79 18.36 -1.07
N GLU A 180 -4.63 18.07 -0.48
CA GLU A 180 -3.33 18.19 -1.15
C GLU A 180 -3.21 17.21 -2.31
N PHE A 181 -3.59 15.95 -2.08
CA PHE A 181 -3.57 14.91 -3.10
C PHE A 181 -4.49 15.26 -4.29
N ARG A 182 -5.69 15.78 -4.00
CA ARG A 182 -6.60 16.29 -5.05
C ARG A 182 -5.98 17.42 -5.85
N GLY A 183 -5.26 18.35 -5.20
CA GLY A 183 -4.55 19.44 -5.87
C GLY A 183 -3.48 18.90 -6.84
N ILE A 184 -2.69 17.94 -6.40
CA ILE A 184 -1.66 17.29 -7.23
C ILE A 184 -2.30 16.59 -8.43
N LEU A 185 -3.36 15.82 -8.20
CA LEU A 185 -4.09 15.14 -9.29
C LEU A 185 -4.73 16.13 -10.27
N THR A 186 -5.29 17.25 -9.77
CA THR A 186 -5.83 18.30 -10.64
C THR A 186 -4.75 18.82 -11.58
N THR A 187 -3.58 19.17 -11.05
CA THR A 187 -2.44 19.64 -11.87
C THR A 187 -1.99 18.60 -12.89
N TYR A 188 -1.96 17.32 -12.50
CA TYR A 188 -1.65 16.23 -13.43
C TYR A 188 -2.65 16.15 -14.58
N LEU A 189 -3.96 16.19 -14.29
CA LEU A 189 -5.02 16.11 -15.30
C LEU A 189 -5.07 17.34 -16.21
N GLU A 190 -4.66 18.53 -15.73
CA GLU A 190 -4.48 19.73 -16.55
C GLU A 190 -3.33 19.58 -17.56
N GLN A 191 -2.25 18.92 -17.15
CA GLN A 191 -1.06 18.69 -17.98
C GLN A 191 -1.24 17.52 -18.95
N HIS A 192 -2.12 16.57 -18.63
CA HIS A 192 -2.35 15.33 -19.36
C HIS A 192 -3.83 15.14 -19.73
N PRO A 193 -4.40 15.98 -20.61
CA PRO A 193 -5.82 15.88 -20.98
C PRO A 193 -6.18 14.52 -21.60
N GLU A 194 -5.22 13.84 -22.23
CA GLU A 194 -5.38 12.51 -22.81
C GLU A 194 -5.57 11.40 -21.75
N ARG A 195 -5.23 11.69 -20.49
CA ARG A 195 -5.39 10.75 -19.36
C ARG A 195 -6.74 10.92 -18.67
N ARG A 196 -7.52 11.93 -19.02
CA ARG A 196 -8.82 12.22 -18.42
C ARG A 196 -9.87 11.21 -18.87
N THR A 197 -10.76 10.84 -17.95
CA THR A 197 -11.86 9.92 -18.23
C THR A 197 -13.08 10.65 -18.79
N CYS A 198 -13.35 11.86 -18.30
CA CYS A 198 -14.51 12.70 -18.68
C CYS A 198 -14.09 14.12 -19.08
N PRO A 199 -13.24 14.29 -20.14
CA PRO A 199 -12.66 15.59 -20.48
C PRO A 199 -13.68 16.61 -20.96
N ASP A 200 -14.79 16.19 -21.55
CA ASP A 200 -15.83 17.06 -22.11
C ASP A 200 -16.94 17.41 -21.11
N GLU A 201 -17.04 16.67 -20.01
CA GLU A 201 -18.15 16.75 -19.06
C GLU A 201 -17.75 17.42 -17.74
N LEU A 202 -16.50 17.28 -17.32
CA LEU A 202 -16.01 17.75 -16.03
C LEU A 202 -14.77 18.64 -16.20
N ALA A 203 -14.60 19.61 -15.31
CA ALA A 203 -13.32 20.28 -15.18
C ALA A 203 -12.27 19.35 -14.54
N PRO A 204 -10.96 19.54 -14.76
CA PRO A 204 -9.91 18.70 -14.14
C PRO A 204 -10.03 18.60 -12.62
N SER A 205 -10.39 19.68 -11.94
CA SER A 205 -10.58 19.73 -10.49
C SER A 205 -11.81 18.97 -10.00
N GLU A 206 -12.86 18.90 -10.81
CA GLU A 206 -14.08 18.14 -10.52
C GLU A 206 -13.82 16.65 -10.70
N GLU A 207 -13.17 16.28 -11.80
CA GLU A 207 -12.77 14.90 -12.08
C GLU A 207 -11.80 14.39 -11.01
N ALA A 208 -10.78 15.18 -10.62
CA ALA A 208 -9.88 14.85 -9.53
C ALA A 208 -10.62 14.65 -8.20
N GLY A 209 -11.65 15.48 -7.94
CA GLY A 209 -12.48 15.35 -6.76
C GLY A 209 -13.25 14.03 -6.71
N LEU A 210 -13.85 13.62 -7.82
CA LEU A 210 -14.56 12.33 -7.93
C LEU A 210 -13.62 11.15 -7.79
N VAL A 211 -12.49 11.17 -8.50
CA VAL A 211 -11.49 10.10 -8.44
C VAL A 211 -11.00 9.87 -7.01
N VAL A 212 -10.73 10.94 -6.26
CA VAL A 212 -10.27 10.84 -4.87
C VAL A 212 -11.38 10.44 -3.90
N ALA A 213 -12.63 10.78 -4.18
CA ALA A 213 -13.76 10.42 -3.34
C ALA A 213 -14.18 8.94 -3.49
N GLU A 214 -13.86 8.32 -4.64
CA GLU A 214 -14.22 6.93 -4.92
C GLU A 214 -13.08 5.94 -4.62
N ALA A 215 -11.82 6.41 -4.45
CA ALA A 215 -10.67 5.58 -4.15
C ALA A 215 -10.52 5.32 -2.64
#